data_e68657969474f2911d7b7944a4bb9177
#
_entry.id   e68657969474f2911d7b7944a4bb9177
#
_cell.length_a   1.000
_cell.length_b   1.000
_cell.length_c   1.000
_cell.angle_alpha   90.00
_cell.angle_beta   90.00
_cell.angle_gamma   90.00
#
_symmetry.space_group_name_H-M   'P 1'
#
loop_
_entity.id
_entity.type
_entity.pdbx_description
1 polymer ?
#
loop_
_entity_poly.entity_id
_entity_poly.type
_entity_poly.pdbx_seq_one_letter_code
_entity_poly.pdbx_strand_id
1 'polypeptide(L)'
;IIKFGTFVTIFPQLIAGPIVQYKTVAKELDHRINTSEDFALGCRRFCVGLAKKVLLANAVGKLWDAQLAASMSGTLTAAGGWMGLLAYGFQIYFDFSGYSDMAIGLGRIFGFRFNENFNYPYLAASVTEFWRRWHMSLTGWFREYLYIPLGGNRGGTAKTLRNILIVWLCTGFWHGASWNFVPVSYTHLRAHET
;
A
#
# COMPACT_ATOMS: atom_id res chain seq x y z
N ILE A 1 -21.00 -6.30 -19.66
CA ILE A 1 -20.09 -5.22 -20.12
C ILE A 1 -20.23 -3.99 -19.23
N ILE A 2 -21.46 -3.45 -19.01
CA ILE A 2 -21.70 -2.23 -18.22
C ILE A 2 -21.12 -2.35 -16.79
N LYS A 3 -21.44 -3.43 -16.05
CA LYS A 3 -20.92 -3.66 -14.68
C LYS A 3 -19.39 -3.68 -14.63
N PHE A 4 -18.76 -4.32 -15.61
CA PHE A 4 -17.30 -4.37 -15.69
C PHE A 4 -16.73 -2.98 -16.00
N GLY A 5 -17.35 -2.25 -16.94
CA GLY A 5 -16.98 -0.86 -17.22
C GLY A 5 -17.09 0.02 -15.97
N THR A 6 -18.20 -0.08 -15.23
CA THR A 6 -18.37 0.64 -13.97
C THR A 6 -17.29 0.27 -12.95
N PHE A 7 -17.00 -1.04 -12.80
CA PHE A 7 -15.92 -1.49 -11.91
C PHE A 7 -14.57 -0.86 -12.24
N VAL A 8 -14.20 -0.84 -13.52
CA VAL A 8 -12.91 -0.27 -13.96
C VAL A 8 -12.84 1.25 -13.74
N THR A 9 -13.99 1.93 -13.77
CA THR A 9 -14.07 3.39 -13.63
C THR A 9 -14.40 3.87 -12.21
N ILE A 10 -14.48 2.98 -11.22
CA ILE A 10 -14.66 3.37 -9.81
C ILE A 10 -13.43 4.18 -9.35
N PHE A 11 -13.55 5.51 -9.40
CA PHE A 11 -12.40 6.41 -9.22
C PHE A 11 -11.69 6.31 -7.86
N PRO A 12 -12.34 5.98 -6.70
CA PRO A 12 -11.61 5.92 -5.44
C PRO A 12 -10.56 4.81 -5.38
N GLN A 13 -10.69 3.74 -6.19
CA GLN A 13 -9.70 2.66 -6.25
C GLN A 13 -8.56 2.93 -7.25
N LEU A 14 -8.72 3.94 -8.14
CA LEU A 14 -7.73 4.24 -9.17
C LEU A 14 -6.44 4.79 -8.55
N ILE A 15 -5.31 4.60 -9.24
CA ILE A 15 -3.97 5.10 -8.92
C ILE A 15 -3.38 4.43 -7.66
N ALA A 16 -3.76 4.87 -6.45
CA ALA A 16 -3.18 4.41 -5.19
C ALA A 16 -4.22 3.90 -4.18
N GLY A 17 -5.48 3.73 -4.59
CA GLY A 17 -6.52 3.11 -3.77
C GLY A 17 -6.24 1.63 -3.50
N PRO A 18 -6.97 1.00 -2.55
CA PRO A 18 -6.90 -0.44 -2.37
C PRO A 18 -7.22 -1.17 -3.66
N ILE A 19 -6.40 -2.17 -4.03
CA ILE A 19 -6.69 -3.02 -5.19
C ILE A 19 -7.91 -3.87 -4.87
N VAL A 20 -9.02 -3.56 -5.50
CA VAL A 20 -10.29 -4.25 -5.30
C VAL A 20 -10.49 -5.28 -6.41
N GLN A 21 -10.83 -6.49 -6.04
CA GLN A 21 -11.18 -7.53 -7.02
C GLN A 21 -12.65 -7.37 -7.43
N TYR A 22 -12.98 -7.63 -8.69
CA TYR A 22 -14.35 -7.56 -9.19
C TYR A 22 -15.34 -8.35 -8.32
N LYS A 23 -14.93 -9.56 -7.89
CA LYS A 23 -15.75 -10.42 -7.02
C LYS A 23 -16.15 -9.77 -5.68
N THR A 24 -15.33 -8.84 -5.18
CA THR A 24 -15.56 -8.15 -3.91
C THR A 24 -16.72 -7.16 -4.03
N VAL A 25 -16.81 -6.42 -5.13
CA VAL A 25 -17.81 -5.37 -5.33
C VAL A 25 -18.94 -5.77 -6.27
N ALA A 26 -18.90 -6.98 -6.83
CA ALA A 26 -19.89 -7.43 -7.81
C ALA A 26 -21.33 -7.38 -7.30
N LYS A 27 -21.55 -7.74 -6.01
CA LYS A 27 -22.87 -7.69 -5.38
C LYS A 27 -23.34 -6.25 -5.20
N GLU A 28 -22.43 -5.35 -4.82
CA GLU A 28 -22.73 -3.93 -4.59
C GLU A 28 -22.96 -3.16 -5.89
N LEU A 29 -22.42 -3.66 -7.02
CA LEU A 29 -22.74 -3.13 -8.35
C LEU A 29 -24.21 -3.38 -8.74
N ASP A 30 -24.83 -4.43 -8.23
CA ASP A 30 -26.23 -4.77 -8.47
C ASP A 30 -27.16 -4.13 -7.45
N HIS A 31 -26.86 -4.29 -6.17
CA HIS A 31 -27.70 -3.89 -5.07
C HIS A 31 -26.86 -3.14 -4.03
N ARG A 32 -26.77 -1.82 -4.19
CA ARG A 32 -26.14 -0.94 -3.21
C ARG A 32 -27.15 -0.53 -2.15
N ILE A 33 -26.76 -0.75 -0.91
CA ILE A 33 -27.47 -0.19 0.24
C ILE A 33 -26.59 0.91 0.79
N ASN A 34 -27.09 2.13 0.82
CA ASN A 34 -26.40 3.28 1.38
C ASN A 34 -27.25 3.85 2.49
N THR A 35 -26.78 3.75 3.73
CA THR A 35 -27.45 4.30 4.91
C THR A 35 -26.83 5.63 5.30
N SER A 36 -27.59 6.46 6.04
CA SER A 36 -27.03 7.68 6.63
C SER A 36 -25.86 7.41 7.57
N GLU A 37 -25.85 6.25 8.24
CA GLU A 37 -24.75 5.79 9.05
C GLU A 37 -23.51 5.48 8.21
N ASP A 38 -23.64 4.74 7.10
CA ASP A 38 -22.54 4.45 6.19
C ASP A 38 -21.95 5.74 5.58
N PHE A 39 -22.82 6.69 5.25
CA PHE A 39 -22.38 8.00 4.78
C PHE A 39 -21.56 8.74 5.85
N ALA A 40 -22.04 8.82 7.08
CA ALA A 40 -21.34 9.48 8.19
C ALA A 40 -19.99 8.82 8.50
N LEU A 41 -19.96 7.49 8.55
CA LEU A 41 -18.72 6.72 8.76
C LEU A 41 -17.73 6.88 7.61
N GLY A 42 -18.22 6.94 6.37
CA GLY A 42 -17.42 7.22 5.18
C GLY A 42 -16.79 8.62 5.24
N CYS A 43 -17.57 9.64 5.55
CA CYS A 43 -17.08 11.01 5.73
C CYS A 43 -16.04 11.10 6.85
N ARG A 44 -16.31 10.49 8.00
CA ARG A 44 -15.34 10.45 9.12
C ARG A 44 -14.04 9.80 8.69
N ARG A 45 -14.08 8.67 7.97
CA ARG A 45 -12.88 7.99 7.50
C ARG A 45 -12.12 8.81 6.48
N PHE A 46 -12.80 9.47 5.57
CA PHE A 46 -12.19 10.38 4.60
C PHE A 46 -11.46 11.53 5.32
N CYS A 47 -12.09 12.16 6.31
CA CYS A 47 -11.46 13.25 7.07
C CYS A 47 -10.22 12.77 7.85
N VAL A 48 -10.24 11.56 8.43
CA VAL A 48 -9.07 10.96 9.09
C VAL A 48 -7.94 10.73 8.08
N GLY A 49 -8.25 10.19 6.90
CA GLY A 49 -7.27 9.99 5.83
C GLY A 49 -6.65 11.33 5.37
N LEU A 50 -7.48 12.34 5.16
CA LEU A 50 -7.05 13.69 4.80
C LEU A 50 -6.16 14.31 5.89
N ALA A 51 -6.51 14.14 7.17
CA ALA A 51 -5.69 14.59 8.28
C ALA A 51 -4.32 13.89 8.32
N LYS A 52 -4.25 12.57 8.09
CA LYS A 52 -2.98 11.84 7.94
C LYS A 52 -2.10 12.44 6.84
N LYS A 53 -2.68 12.73 5.67
CA LYS A 53 -1.96 13.33 4.54
C LYS A 53 -1.48 14.73 4.84
N VAL A 54 -2.37 15.60 5.29
CA VAL A 54 -2.08 17.05 5.40
C VAL A 54 -1.30 17.37 6.67
N LEU A 55 -1.69 16.82 7.81
CA LEU A 55 -1.11 17.18 9.10
C LEU A 55 0.13 16.34 9.45
N LEU A 56 0.16 15.06 9.07
CA LEU A 56 1.26 14.17 9.43
C LEU A 56 2.25 13.99 8.27
N ALA A 57 1.82 13.46 7.12
CA ALA A 57 2.73 13.16 6.02
C ALA A 57 3.45 14.41 5.51
N ASN A 58 2.74 15.52 5.29
CA ASN A 58 3.35 16.74 4.80
C ASN A 58 4.29 17.38 5.84
N ALA A 59 4.01 17.24 7.15
CA ALA A 59 4.87 17.78 8.20
C ALA A 59 6.19 17.00 8.29
N VAL A 60 6.12 15.67 8.35
CA VAL A 60 7.32 14.82 8.40
C VAL A 60 8.08 14.81 7.06
N GLY A 61 7.38 15.04 5.94
CA GLY A 61 7.99 15.22 4.62
C GLY A 61 8.94 16.42 4.57
N LYS A 62 8.54 17.55 5.14
CA LYS A 62 9.43 18.72 5.25
C LYS A 62 10.70 18.43 6.04
N LEU A 63 10.60 17.59 7.09
CA LEU A 63 11.76 17.17 7.86
C LEU A 63 12.69 16.28 7.02
N TRP A 64 12.14 15.34 6.25
CA TRP A 64 12.91 14.54 5.30
C TRP A 64 13.62 15.43 4.27
N ASP A 65 12.91 16.37 3.63
CA ASP A 65 13.47 17.27 2.63
C ASP A 65 14.64 18.09 3.18
N ALA A 66 14.55 18.58 4.43
CA ALA A 66 15.62 19.30 5.08
C ALA A 66 16.87 18.42 5.30
N GLN A 67 16.70 17.16 5.72
CA GLN A 67 17.82 16.22 5.90
C GLN A 67 18.44 15.80 4.55
N LEU A 68 17.62 15.65 3.52
CA LEU A 68 18.09 15.37 2.16
C LEU A 68 18.93 16.56 1.63
N ALA A 69 18.48 17.79 1.82
CA ALA A 69 19.24 18.99 1.45
C ALA A 69 20.57 19.08 2.22
N ALA A 70 20.58 18.75 3.52
CA ALA A 70 21.81 18.69 4.32
C ALA A 70 22.77 17.60 3.81
N SER A 71 22.26 16.46 3.35
CA SER A 71 23.07 15.42 2.71
C SER A 71 23.73 15.90 1.43
N MET A 72 22.96 16.59 0.58
CA MET A 72 23.47 17.10 -0.70
C MET A 72 24.52 18.22 -0.52
N SER A 73 24.42 18.99 0.56
CA SER A 73 25.41 20.05 0.89
C SER A 73 26.60 19.55 1.71
N GLY A 74 26.66 18.25 2.06
CA GLY A 74 27.74 17.67 2.86
C GLY A 74 27.70 18.05 4.35
N THR A 75 26.60 18.61 4.84
CA THR A 75 26.42 19.07 6.22
C THR A 75 25.61 18.09 7.09
N LEU A 76 25.22 16.94 6.54
CA LEU A 76 24.43 15.95 7.24
C LEU A 76 25.20 15.34 8.43
N THR A 77 24.61 15.41 9.62
CA THR A 77 25.11 14.73 10.80
C THR A 77 24.54 13.30 10.89
N ALA A 78 25.21 12.42 11.66
CA ALA A 78 24.69 11.06 11.90
C ALA A 78 23.28 11.09 12.53
N ALA A 79 23.03 11.96 13.48
CA ALA A 79 21.70 12.15 14.09
C ALA A 79 20.67 12.64 13.06
N GLY A 80 21.05 13.60 12.19
CA GLY A 80 20.23 14.07 11.09
C GLY A 80 19.88 12.97 10.10
N GLY A 81 20.83 12.09 9.79
CA GLY A 81 20.61 10.92 8.93
C GLY A 81 19.54 9.96 9.49
N TRP A 82 19.65 9.59 10.77
CA TRP A 82 18.65 8.75 11.43
C TRP A 82 17.28 9.42 11.49
N MET A 83 17.23 10.71 11.83
CA MET A 83 16.00 11.47 11.86
C MET A 83 15.34 11.55 10.48
N GLY A 84 16.15 11.75 9.41
CA GLY A 84 15.68 11.74 8.03
C GLY A 84 15.06 10.39 7.63
N LEU A 85 15.73 9.27 7.94
CA LEU A 85 15.21 7.93 7.67
C LEU A 85 13.88 7.66 8.37
N LEU A 86 13.76 8.01 9.64
CA LEU A 86 12.50 7.88 10.39
C LEU A 86 11.40 8.76 9.79
N ALA A 87 11.73 10.02 9.48
CA ALA A 87 10.80 10.95 8.86
C ALA A 87 10.30 10.42 7.50
N TYR A 88 11.19 9.89 6.66
CA TYR A 88 10.83 9.28 5.38
C TYR A 88 9.91 8.07 5.55
N GLY A 89 10.23 7.17 6.48
CA GLY A 89 9.38 6.01 6.77
C GLY A 89 7.97 6.42 7.20
N PHE A 90 7.83 7.38 8.11
CA PHE A 90 6.54 7.89 8.53
C PHE A 90 5.82 8.68 7.43
N GLN A 91 6.56 9.44 6.61
CA GLN A 91 5.98 10.14 5.47
C GLN A 91 5.30 9.17 4.51
N ILE A 92 6.00 8.13 4.05
CA ILE A 92 5.44 7.12 3.15
C ILE A 92 4.20 6.46 3.78
N TYR A 93 4.29 6.10 5.05
CA TYR A 93 3.17 5.44 5.74
C TYR A 93 1.94 6.33 5.85
N PHE A 94 2.09 7.55 6.36
CA PHE A 94 0.95 8.45 6.54
C PHE A 94 0.39 8.95 5.21
N ASP A 95 1.25 9.15 4.21
CA ASP A 95 0.82 9.55 2.87
C ASP A 95 -0.04 8.46 2.23
N PHE A 96 0.46 7.26 2.19
CA PHE A 96 -0.22 6.15 1.52
C PHE A 96 -1.40 5.60 2.33
N SER A 97 -1.27 5.45 3.65
CA SER A 97 -2.40 5.05 4.48
C SER A 97 -3.50 6.10 4.51
N GLY A 98 -3.15 7.39 4.48
CA GLY A 98 -4.10 8.49 4.37
C GLY A 98 -4.88 8.44 3.07
N TYR A 99 -4.20 8.22 1.95
CA TYR A 99 -4.86 8.02 0.66
C TYR A 99 -5.81 6.81 0.68
N SER A 100 -5.35 5.68 1.21
CA SER A 100 -6.19 4.48 1.34
C SER A 100 -7.42 4.72 2.20
N ASP A 101 -7.29 5.44 3.32
CA ASP A 101 -8.43 5.79 4.17
C ASP A 101 -9.42 6.71 3.45
N MET A 102 -8.94 7.69 2.69
CA MET A 102 -9.80 8.55 1.85
C MET A 102 -10.55 7.72 0.80
N ALA A 103 -9.86 6.80 0.13
CA ALA A 103 -10.45 5.92 -0.88
C ALA A 103 -11.53 5.00 -0.29
N ILE A 104 -11.24 4.37 0.86
CA ILE A 104 -12.19 3.50 1.58
C ILE A 104 -13.39 4.32 2.07
N GLY A 105 -13.14 5.53 2.59
CA GLY A 105 -14.17 6.47 3.02
C GLY A 105 -15.11 6.85 1.88
N LEU A 106 -14.56 7.25 0.73
CA LEU A 106 -15.36 7.55 -0.48
C LEU A 106 -16.11 6.32 -0.98
N GLY A 107 -15.45 5.15 -1.04
CA GLY A 107 -16.12 3.90 -1.39
C GLY A 107 -17.36 3.69 -0.53
N ARG A 108 -17.23 3.85 0.79
CA ARG A 108 -18.34 3.67 1.74
C ARG A 108 -19.47 4.69 1.53
N ILE A 109 -19.14 5.96 1.23
CA ILE A 109 -20.13 7.00 0.89
C ILE A 109 -20.94 6.58 -0.34
N PHE A 110 -20.32 5.93 -1.31
CA PHE A 110 -20.98 5.44 -2.52
C PHE A 110 -21.62 4.05 -2.37
N GLY A 111 -21.58 3.45 -1.17
CA GLY A 111 -22.14 2.13 -0.90
C GLY A 111 -21.26 0.97 -1.34
N PHE A 112 -19.95 1.20 -1.52
CA PHE A 112 -18.95 0.16 -1.78
C PHE A 112 -18.11 -0.12 -0.53
N ARG A 113 -17.81 -1.39 -0.27
CA ARG A 113 -16.97 -1.81 0.86
C ARG A 113 -15.62 -2.30 0.36
N PHE A 114 -14.66 -1.39 0.32
CA PHE A 114 -13.28 -1.73 -0.04
C PHE A 114 -12.55 -2.38 1.12
N ASN A 115 -11.60 -3.25 0.80
CA ASN A 115 -10.75 -3.91 1.78
C ASN A 115 -9.78 -2.92 2.43
N GLU A 116 -9.41 -3.21 3.69
CA GLU A 116 -8.33 -2.50 4.37
C GLU A 116 -7.00 -2.69 3.63
N ASN A 117 -6.16 -1.65 3.63
CA ASN A 117 -4.87 -1.68 2.95
C ASN A 117 -3.69 -1.62 3.93
N PHE A 118 -3.92 -1.10 5.14
CA PHE A 118 -2.92 -0.98 6.20
C PHE A 118 -3.48 -1.42 7.55
N ASN A 119 -2.65 -2.13 8.34
CA ASN A 119 -2.98 -2.54 9.69
C ASN A 119 -1.78 -2.37 10.62
N TYR A 120 -1.45 -1.13 11.00
CA TYR A 120 -0.34 -0.80 11.89
C TYR A 120 0.97 -1.54 11.56
N PRO A 121 1.54 -1.36 10.35
CA PRO A 121 2.66 -2.18 9.86
C PRO A 121 3.93 -2.05 10.73
N TYR A 122 4.17 -0.90 11.34
CA TYR A 122 5.35 -0.68 12.18
C TYR A 122 5.27 -1.32 13.58
N LEU A 123 4.14 -1.97 13.92
CA LEU A 123 4.01 -2.81 15.11
C LEU A 123 4.34 -4.29 14.83
N ALA A 124 4.78 -4.60 13.61
CA ALA A 124 5.10 -5.96 13.21
C ALA A 124 6.37 -6.45 13.93
N ALA A 125 6.34 -7.67 14.46
CA ALA A 125 7.47 -8.32 15.11
C ALA A 125 8.41 -9.05 14.11
N SER A 126 8.01 -9.17 12.84
CA SER A 126 8.79 -9.79 11.78
C SER A 126 8.54 -9.15 10.42
N VAL A 127 9.47 -9.32 9.47
CA VAL A 127 9.32 -8.85 8.09
C VAL A 127 8.09 -9.47 7.41
N THR A 128 7.85 -10.75 7.66
CA THR A 128 6.66 -11.44 7.15
C THR A 128 5.37 -10.83 7.67
N GLU A 129 5.34 -10.48 8.95
CA GLU A 129 4.19 -9.81 9.56
C GLU A 129 4.03 -8.38 9.01
N PHE A 130 5.13 -7.66 8.82
CA PHE A 130 5.11 -6.34 8.21
C PHE A 130 4.37 -6.36 6.86
N TRP A 131 4.72 -7.26 5.95
CA TRP A 131 4.07 -7.39 4.64
C TRP A 131 2.61 -7.86 4.70
N ARG A 132 2.20 -8.53 5.77
CA ARG A 132 0.79 -8.84 6.04
C ARG A 132 -0.03 -7.65 6.51
N ARG A 133 0.63 -6.56 6.91
CA ARG A 133 0.03 -5.33 7.44
C ARG A 133 0.22 -4.12 6.54
N TRP A 134 1.18 -4.19 5.61
CA TRP A 134 1.52 -3.15 4.64
C TRP A 134 0.95 -3.50 3.28
N HIS A 135 0.23 -2.53 2.65
CA HIS A 135 -0.32 -2.65 1.29
C HIS A 135 -1.00 -4.02 1.06
N MET A 136 -1.91 -4.36 1.97
CA MET A 136 -2.52 -5.69 2.08
C MET A 136 -3.23 -6.11 0.80
N SER A 137 -3.85 -5.15 0.10
CA SER A 137 -4.55 -5.41 -1.16
C SER A 137 -3.59 -5.86 -2.28
N LEU A 138 -2.43 -5.21 -2.43
CA LEU A 138 -1.40 -5.60 -3.40
C LEU A 138 -0.78 -6.94 -3.04
N THR A 139 -0.40 -7.12 -1.77
CA THR A 139 0.16 -8.39 -1.26
C THR A 139 -0.80 -9.55 -1.50
N GLY A 140 -2.10 -9.34 -1.21
CA GLY A 140 -3.15 -10.32 -1.47
C GLY A 140 -3.31 -10.64 -2.95
N TRP A 141 -3.26 -9.62 -3.82
CA TRP A 141 -3.36 -9.78 -5.26
C TRP A 141 -2.20 -10.61 -5.83
N PHE A 142 -0.94 -10.23 -5.53
CA PHE A 142 0.23 -10.99 -5.98
C PHE A 142 0.25 -12.42 -5.42
N ARG A 143 -0.19 -12.62 -4.18
CA ARG A 143 -0.30 -13.95 -3.59
C ARG A 143 -1.29 -14.82 -4.35
N GLU A 144 -2.48 -14.31 -4.64
CA GLU A 144 -3.57 -15.08 -5.26
C GLU A 144 -3.32 -15.34 -6.75
N TYR A 145 -2.84 -14.33 -7.49
CA TYR A 145 -2.75 -14.39 -8.94
C TYR A 145 -1.36 -14.76 -9.46
N LEU A 146 -0.31 -14.68 -8.65
CA LEU A 146 1.04 -15.01 -9.09
C LEU A 146 1.70 -16.08 -8.22
N TYR A 147 1.79 -15.86 -6.90
CA TYR A 147 2.54 -16.77 -6.02
C TYR A 147 1.93 -18.16 -5.92
N ILE A 148 0.62 -18.26 -5.68
CA ILE A 148 -0.08 -19.55 -5.59
C ILE A 148 -0.07 -20.31 -6.92
N PRO A 149 -0.37 -19.69 -8.09
CA PRO A 149 -0.26 -20.37 -9.39
C PRO A 149 1.14 -20.86 -9.73
N LEU A 150 2.20 -20.20 -9.28
CA LEU A 150 3.60 -20.65 -9.44
C LEU A 150 3.95 -21.84 -8.54
N GLY A 151 3.02 -22.33 -7.72
CA GLY A 151 3.19 -23.45 -6.80
C GLY A 151 3.39 -23.04 -5.33
N GLY A 152 3.44 -21.75 -5.02
CA GLY A 152 3.60 -21.25 -3.65
C GLY A 152 4.86 -21.82 -2.99
N ASN A 153 4.72 -22.33 -1.75
CA ASN A 153 5.80 -22.96 -0.97
C ASN A 153 5.81 -24.51 -1.04
N ARG A 154 5.02 -25.12 -1.94
CA ARG A 154 4.84 -26.59 -1.99
C ARG A 154 5.99 -27.34 -2.67
N GLY A 155 6.89 -26.66 -3.34
CA GLY A 155 7.90 -27.29 -4.19
C GLY A 155 9.31 -27.35 -3.60
N GLY A 156 9.47 -27.12 -2.28
CA GLY A 156 10.77 -27.04 -1.62
C GLY A 156 11.40 -25.64 -1.68
N THR A 157 12.48 -25.41 -0.93
CA THR A 157 13.08 -24.09 -0.71
C THR A 157 13.49 -23.38 -2.01
N ALA A 158 14.17 -24.08 -2.93
CA ALA A 158 14.62 -23.49 -4.19
C ALA A 158 13.46 -22.97 -5.05
N LYS A 159 12.35 -23.71 -5.14
CA LYS A 159 11.15 -23.26 -5.88
C LYS A 159 10.45 -22.10 -5.16
N THR A 160 10.41 -22.14 -3.84
CA THR A 160 9.84 -21.06 -3.03
C THR A 160 10.62 -19.75 -3.24
N LEU A 161 11.96 -19.79 -3.18
CA LEU A 161 12.81 -18.62 -3.44
C LEU A 161 12.62 -18.08 -4.87
N ARG A 162 12.59 -18.95 -5.87
CA ARG A 162 12.26 -18.56 -7.24
C ARG A 162 10.91 -17.84 -7.34
N ASN A 163 9.88 -18.39 -6.71
CA ASN A 163 8.53 -17.83 -6.76
C ASN A 163 8.48 -16.46 -6.07
N ILE A 164 9.15 -16.31 -4.93
CA ILE A 164 9.28 -15.03 -4.22
C ILE A 164 10.04 -14.02 -5.09
N LEU A 165 11.14 -14.42 -5.71
CA LEU A 165 11.91 -13.56 -6.62
C LEU A 165 11.05 -13.05 -7.78
N ILE A 166 10.27 -13.91 -8.42
CA ILE A 166 9.35 -13.54 -9.51
C ILE A 166 8.32 -12.52 -9.01
N VAL A 167 7.71 -12.76 -7.85
CA VAL A 167 6.75 -11.81 -7.25
C VAL A 167 7.38 -10.44 -7.02
N TRP A 168 8.59 -10.39 -6.45
CA TRP A 168 9.29 -9.13 -6.19
C TRP A 168 9.69 -8.40 -7.48
N LEU A 169 10.16 -9.11 -8.48
CA LEU A 169 10.47 -8.53 -9.80
C LEU A 169 9.21 -7.94 -10.45
N CYS A 170 8.10 -8.67 -10.42
CA CYS A 170 6.81 -8.17 -10.93
C CYS A 170 6.30 -6.97 -10.13
N THR A 171 6.47 -6.97 -8.81
CA THR A 171 6.11 -5.85 -7.94
C THR A 171 6.95 -4.61 -8.27
N GLY A 172 8.27 -4.78 -8.46
CA GLY A 172 9.16 -3.68 -8.86
C GLY A 172 8.79 -3.10 -10.22
N PHE A 173 8.50 -3.94 -11.19
CA PHE A 173 8.03 -3.52 -12.51
C PHE A 173 6.68 -2.78 -12.44
N TRP A 174 5.77 -3.26 -11.60
CA TRP A 174 4.47 -2.63 -11.38
C TRP A 174 4.58 -1.24 -10.75
N HIS A 175 5.55 -1.02 -9.83
CA HIS A 175 5.76 0.28 -9.19
C HIS A 175 6.31 1.35 -10.13
N GLY A 176 7.01 0.98 -11.21
CA GLY A 176 7.52 1.93 -12.19
C GLY A 176 8.54 1.34 -13.16
N ALA A 177 8.66 1.98 -14.33
CA ALA A 177 9.56 1.58 -15.40
C ALA A 177 11.04 1.98 -15.16
N SER A 178 11.40 2.48 -13.98
CA SER A 178 12.78 2.81 -13.64
C SER A 178 13.51 1.60 -13.08
N TRP A 179 14.73 1.35 -13.60
CA TRP A 179 15.62 0.29 -13.11
C TRP A 179 15.92 0.37 -11.62
N ASN A 180 15.74 1.55 -10.98
CA ASN A 180 15.94 1.73 -9.55
C ASN A 180 14.95 0.92 -8.69
N PHE A 181 13.80 0.54 -9.21
CA PHE A 181 12.83 -0.29 -8.49
C PHE A 181 13.19 -1.78 -8.45
N VAL A 182 14.01 -2.25 -9.39
CA VAL A 182 14.46 -3.66 -9.43
C VAL A 182 15.40 -3.99 -8.27
N PRO A 183 16.47 -3.20 -7.97
CA PRO A 183 17.31 -3.43 -6.78
C PRO A 183 16.56 -3.31 -5.46
N VAL A 184 15.60 -2.38 -5.35
CA VAL A 184 14.75 -2.24 -4.14
C VAL A 184 14.00 -3.53 -3.88
N SER A 185 13.43 -4.15 -4.92
CA SER A 185 12.77 -5.46 -4.81
C SER A 185 13.73 -6.57 -4.37
N TYR A 186 15.00 -6.54 -4.81
CA TYR A 186 16.02 -7.53 -4.43
C TYR A 186 16.48 -7.38 -2.97
N THR A 187 16.63 -6.16 -2.46
CA THR A 187 17.02 -5.93 -1.06
C THR A 187 15.95 -6.43 -0.09
N HIS A 188 14.68 -6.35 -0.45
CA HIS A 188 13.58 -6.91 0.32
C HIS A 188 13.58 -8.45 0.34
N LEU A 189 14.08 -9.11 -0.71
CA LEU A 189 14.20 -10.57 -0.75
C LEU A 189 15.15 -11.08 0.37
N ARG A 190 16.30 -10.42 0.55
CA ARG A 190 17.31 -10.82 1.52
C ARG A 190 16.86 -10.70 2.97
N ALA A 191 15.92 -9.80 3.25
CA ALA A 191 15.32 -9.62 4.58
C ALA A 191 14.33 -10.74 4.95
N HIS A 192 13.96 -11.62 4.02
CA HIS A 192 13.11 -12.79 4.26
C HIS A 192 13.90 -14.07 4.59
N GLU A 193 15.22 -14.06 4.44
CA GLU A 193 16.08 -15.23 4.67
C GLU A 193 16.68 -15.27 6.08
N THR A 194 16.52 -14.20 6.87
CA THR A 194 16.95 -14.09 8.27
C THR A 194 15.74 -14.00 9.20
#